data_a569965ded34072e743673ed987b362f
#
_entry.id   a569965ded34072e743673ed987b362f
#
_cell.length_a   1.000
_cell.length_b   1.000
_cell.length_c   1.000
_cell.angle_alpha   90.00
_cell.angle_beta   90.00
_cell.angle_gamma   90.00
#
_symmetry.space_group_name_H-M   'P 1'
#
loop_
_entity.id
_entity.type
_entity.pdbx_description
1 polymer ?
#
loop_
_entity_poly.entity_id
_entity_poly.type
_entity_poly.pdbx_seq_one_letter_code
_entity_poly.pdbx_strand_id
1 'polypeptide(L)'
;MPRDLDRPFWRGQRPWFEIWFAVLLDEDRRRALWIRETLFAPKEGESRATVWGAWFDADAKPTTRAGKRFVPIEHAKVGDAAGADALIRIDEAFIGKTGATGAVDGLSWQATWSGGKPAGDELPAWLPTPTHARQVINDGQTEATVVIDGETTTLRGRVLAMHLWGKKRVPTLHWIWAPSIGEAPEASLELTAISLRDRFALGLSSLTVDGPEKLTGTPATAAHPHGLLTATVAGARRLMHAHAWAETDDMVGYVYRDTDGSDLMVAQSDIGSAHFEVFSRRAPGASWKLTEERRTAGGVAVEIHQRTPLPKVDYIGWDETARTPKPVKPTPRRPDEVEWPPVQSIVALGMTYADNVKESGEAVEPGVGPSAFMKHLRTFAPSGNVHVPVPTTEELLAALAEVEPKLDAEIRRRMAVVPAVMDYEGELAVVALGDIDDEGLAAGVAQPFGLAACNDLTARICQAFGEGMANPQAYWACAKSFVRFLPIADRVWAPEGGIAKIPELTLTTRVNGEERQHGSTKDLMYDLPAIVRVARGQLGRSLVRGDVIITGTPSGIGMRLNAIRRRFAKLVKDRFRKADFLVSMYATSSALLRPGDVVEVDAGLAGRVRARLTV
;
A
#
# COMPACT_ATOMS: atom_id res chain seq x y z
N MET A 1 28.00 3.84 -34.74
CA MET A 1 27.07 4.84 -35.29
C MET A 1 26.07 5.15 -34.18
N PRO A 2 25.76 6.42 -33.91
CA PRO A 2 24.65 6.73 -33.00
C PRO A 2 23.40 6.03 -33.58
N ARG A 3 22.75 5.19 -32.78
CA ARG A 3 21.48 4.59 -33.20
C ARG A 3 20.47 5.71 -33.30
N ASP A 4 19.80 5.82 -34.46
CA ASP A 4 18.73 6.79 -34.69
C ASP A 4 17.55 6.44 -33.74
N LEU A 5 17.55 7.09 -32.57
CA LEU A 5 16.58 6.86 -31.49
C LEU A 5 15.17 7.33 -31.88
N ASP A 6 15.08 8.11 -32.97
CA ASP A 6 13.87 8.83 -33.40
C ASP A 6 13.07 8.09 -34.45
N ARG A 7 13.54 6.92 -34.88
CA ARG A 7 12.93 6.22 -36.01
C ARG A 7 11.64 5.51 -35.64
N PRO A 8 10.49 5.86 -36.23
CA PRO A 8 9.26 5.10 -36.12
C PRO A 8 9.41 3.76 -36.82
N PHE A 9 8.67 2.77 -36.33
CA PHE A 9 8.72 1.41 -36.87
C PHE A 9 7.51 1.03 -37.71
N TRP A 10 6.40 1.78 -37.59
CA TRP A 10 5.22 1.56 -38.42
C TRP A 10 5.44 1.96 -39.87
N ARG A 11 5.03 1.09 -40.80
CA ARG A 11 5.14 1.23 -42.26
C ARG A 11 3.86 0.80 -42.97
N GLY A 12 2.70 0.85 -42.23
CA GLY A 12 1.44 0.33 -42.75
C GLY A 12 1.20 -1.15 -42.47
N GLN A 13 2.10 -1.85 -41.75
CA GLN A 13 1.95 -3.26 -41.41
C GLN A 13 0.81 -3.50 -40.42
N ARG A 14 0.17 -4.69 -40.52
CA ARG A 14 -0.90 -5.16 -39.61
C ARG A 14 -0.66 -6.63 -39.26
N PRO A 15 -0.85 -7.08 -38.03
CA PRO A 15 -1.21 -6.29 -36.84
C PRO A 15 -0.04 -5.45 -36.34
N TRP A 16 -0.30 -4.25 -35.79
CA TRP A 16 0.72 -3.37 -35.25
C TRP A 16 0.16 -2.39 -34.22
N PHE A 17 0.94 -2.03 -33.23
CA PHE A 17 0.74 -0.85 -32.40
C PHE A 17 2.07 -0.12 -32.22
N GLU A 18 2.00 1.19 -32.03
CA GLU A 18 3.14 2.02 -31.71
C GLU A 18 2.69 3.16 -30.79
N ILE A 19 3.42 3.39 -29.72
CA ILE A 19 3.02 4.23 -28.60
C ILE A 19 4.18 5.13 -28.23
N TRP A 20 3.88 6.42 -28.05
CA TRP A 20 4.72 7.36 -27.33
C TRP A 20 3.95 7.84 -26.12
N PHE A 21 4.59 7.85 -24.95
CA PHE A 21 4.00 8.43 -23.77
C PHE A 21 5.02 9.15 -22.91
N ALA A 22 4.55 10.08 -22.08
CA ALA A 22 5.37 10.72 -21.06
C ALA A 22 4.61 10.79 -19.73
N VAL A 23 5.35 10.64 -18.65
CA VAL A 23 4.91 10.84 -17.27
C VAL A 23 5.67 12.03 -16.72
N LEU A 24 4.96 13.06 -16.29
CA LEU A 24 5.50 14.27 -15.70
C LEU A 24 5.06 14.31 -14.23
N LEU A 25 6.01 14.30 -13.30
CA LEU A 25 5.77 14.34 -11.86
C LEU A 25 6.18 15.70 -11.29
N ASP A 26 5.30 16.32 -10.52
CA ASP A 26 5.58 17.61 -9.88
C ASP A 26 6.60 17.45 -8.72
N GLU A 27 7.37 18.49 -8.45
CA GLU A 27 8.35 18.55 -7.36
C GLU A 27 7.69 18.36 -5.99
N ASP A 28 6.45 18.84 -5.82
CA ASP A 28 5.68 18.65 -4.58
C ASP A 28 5.17 17.21 -4.38
N ARG A 29 5.33 16.34 -5.39
CA ARG A 29 4.92 14.92 -5.41
C ARG A 29 3.39 14.71 -5.27
N ARG A 30 2.60 15.75 -5.42
CA ARG A 30 1.15 15.71 -5.23
C ARG A 30 0.38 15.76 -6.53
N ARG A 31 1.06 16.20 -7.62
CA ARG A 31 0.44 16.34 -8.95
C ARG A 31 1.27 15.62 -10.01
N ALA A 32 0.59 15.14 -11.04
CA ALA A 32 1.21 14.50 -12.19
C ALA A 32 0.38 14.70 -13.46
N LEU A 33 1.07 14.66 -14.60
CA LEU A 33 0.45 14.62 -15.92
C LEU A 33 0.99 13.41 -16.69
N TRP A 34 0.08 12.53 -17.11
CA TRP A 34 0.37 11.45 -18.03
C TRP A 34 -0.23 11.76 -19.40
N ILE A 35 0.58 11.65 -20.44
CA ILE A 35 0.19 11.90 -21.83
C ILE A 35 0.64 10.76 -22.72
N ARG A 36 -0.16 10.45 -23.75
CA ARG A 36 0.15 9.35 -24.65
C ARG A 36 -0.44 9.56 -26.04
N GLU A 37 0.34 9.21 -27.05
CA GLU A 37 -0.09 9.12 -28.43
C GLU A 37 0.11 7.70 -28.95
N THR A 38 -0.86 7.18 -29.68
CA THR A 38 -0.87 5.76 -30.09
C THR A 38 -1.28 5.63 -31.54
N LEU A 39 -0.54 4.82 -32.29
CA LEU A 39 -0.98 4.22 -33.55
C LEU A 39 -1.46 2.80 -33.27
N PHE A 40 -2.64 2.47 -33.77
CA PHE A 40 -3.24 1.16 -33.58
C PHE A 40 -3.78 0.62 -34.91
N ALA A 41 -3.16 -0.42 -35.41
CA ALA A 41 -3.55 -1.12 -36.64
C ALA A 41 -3.83 -2.60 -36.29
N PRO A 42 -5.08 -2.96 -35.94
CA PRO A 42 -5.45 -4.31 -35.55
C PRO A 42 -5.37 -5.28 -36.74
N LYS A 43 -5.39 -6.58 -36.45
CA LYS A 43 -5.43 -7.62 -37.49
C LYS A 43 -6.64 -7.44 -38.40
N GLU A 44 -7.80 -7.16 -37.79
CA GLU A 44 -9.08 -6.91 -38.45
C GLU A 44 -9.70 -5.62 -37.91
N GLY A 45 -10.50 -4.92 -38.72
CA GLY A 45 -11.14 -3.65 -38.37
C GLY A 45 -10.33 -2.41 -38.76
N GLU A 46 -10.75 -1.24 -38.30
CA GLU A 46 -10.15 0.04 -38.66
C GLU A 46 -8.88 0.32 -37.89
N SER A 47 -7.92 0.95 -38.58
CA SER A 47 -6.74 1.50 -37.95
C SER A 47 -7.04 2.90 -37.41
N ARG A 48 -6.56 3.20 -36.21
CA ARG A 48 -6.85 4.47 -35.50
C ARG A 48 -5.59 5.07 -34.91
N ALA A 49 -5.57 6.37 -34.78
CA ALA A 49 -4.64 7.09 -33.93
C ALA A 49 -5.42 7.63 -32.71
N THR A 50 -4.73 7.74 -31.56
CA THR A 50 -5.40 8.14 -30.31
C THR A 50 -4.51 9.06 -29.51
N VAL A 51 -5.05 10.17 -29.03
CA VAL A 51 -4.44 11.07 -28.05
C VAL A 51 -5.08 10.79 -26.69
N TRP A 52 -4.26 10.65 -25.64
CA TRP A 52 -4.67 10.37 -24.27
C TRP A 52 -4.05 11.41 -23.33
N GLY A 53 -4.78 11.76 -22.29
CA GLY A 53 -4.26 12.56 -21.20
C GLY A 53 -4.90 12.17 -19.88
N ALA A 54 -4.10 12.19 -18.80
CA ALA A 54 -4.59 12.07 -17.43
C ALA A 54 -3.84 13.05 -16.53
N TRP A 55 -4.61 13.81 -15.77
CA TRP A 55 -4.14 14.66 -14.70
C TRP A 55 -4.45 14.01 -13.36
N PHE A 56 -3.47 14.01 -12.48
CA PHE A 56 -3.58 13.53 -11.11
C PHE A 56 -3.29 14.69 -10.15
N ASP A 57 -4.12 14.86 -9.15
CA ASP A 57 -3.97 15.88 -8.10
C ASP A 57 -4.49 15.33 -6.77
N ALA A 58 -3.58 15.09 -5.84
CA ALA A 58 -3.90 14.53 -4.53
C ALA A 58 -4.80 15.43 -3.67
N ASP A 59 -4.86 16.73 -3.99
CA ASP A 59 -5.67 17.72 -3.27
C ASP A 59 -7.05 17.94 -3.90
N ALA A 60 -7.24 17.47 -5.13
CA ALA A 60 -8.51 17.62 -5.85
C ALA A 60 -9.53 16.51 -5.53
N LYS A 61 -10.80 16.79 -5.83
CA LYS A 61 -11.88 15.81 -5.81
C LYS A 61 -12.75 15.98 -7.07
N PRO A 62 -12.74 15.02 -8.01
CA PRO A 62 -11.96 13.77 -8.04
C PRO A 62 -10.46 14.04 -8.19
N THR A 63 -9.64 13.14 -7.65
CA THR A 63 -8.17 13.19 -7.73
C THR A 63 -7.63 12.98 -9.13
N THR A 64 -8.43 12.46 -10.05
CA THR A 64 -8.01 12.17 -11.42
C THR A 64 -8.99 12.77 -12.44
N ARG A 65 -8.42 13.42 -13.47
CA ARG A 65 -9.12 13.85 -14.68
C ARG A 65 -8.46 13.15 -15.87
N ALA A 66 -9.20 12.33 -16.62
CA ALA A 66 -8.63 11.57 -17.73
C ALA A 66 -9.57 11.48 -18.91
N GLY A 67 -9.00 11.48 -20.11
CA GLY A 67 -9.75 11.34 -21.35
C GLY A 67 -8.89 10.89 -22.52
N LYS A 68 -9.56 10.62 -23.64
CA LYS A 68 -8.92 10.27 -24.91
C LYS A 68 -9.77 10.76 -26.08
N ARG A 69 -9.13 10.96 -27.22
CA ARG A 69 -9.84 11.16 -28.50
C ARG A 69 -9.27 10.26 -29.58
N PHE A 70 -10.13 9.80 -30.45
CA PHE A 70 -9.78 8.99 -31.62
C PHE A 70 -9.78 9.84 -32.86
N VAL A 71 -8.85 9.54 -33.76
CA VAL A 71 -8.83 10.06 -35.11
C VAL A 71 -8.46 8.94 -36.10
N PRO A 72 -8.80 9.09 -37.39
CA PRO A 72 -8.31 8.19 -38.44
C PRO A 72 -6.78 8.15 -38.42
N ILE A 73 -6.18 6.98 -38.69
CA ILE A 73 -4.72 6.80 -38.56
C ILE A 73 -3.92 7.68 -39.54
N GLU A 74 -4.51 8.09 -40.65
CA GLU A 74 -3.95 8.99 -41.66
C GLU A 74 -3.71 10.43 -41.13
N HIS A 75 -4.34 10.81 -40.03
CA HIS A 75 -4.08 12.08 -39.33
C HIS A 75 -2.79 12.05 -38.54
N ALA A 76 -2.22 10.88 -38.33
CA ALA A 76 -0.94 10.74 -37.61
C ALA A 76 0.26 10.84 -38.56
N LYS A 77 1.24 11.63 -38.14
CA LYS A 77 2.55 11.76 -38.80
C LYS A 77 3.63 11.34 -37.82
N VAL A 78 4.64 10.62 -38.30
CA VAL A 78 5.73 10.08 -37.46
C VAL A 78 7.10 10.39 -38.07
N GLY A 79 8.11 10.53 -37.22
CA GLY A 79 9.48 10.88 -37.66
C GLY A 79 9.53 12.22 -38.42
N ASP A 80 10.29 12.29 -39.47
CA ASP A 80 10.50 13.54 -40.26
C ASP A 80 9.19 14.17 -40.73
N ALA A 81 8.17 13.37 -41.01
CA ALA A 81 6.84 13.86 -41.41
C ALA A 81 6.08 14.57 -40.27
N ALA A 82 6.45 14.34 -39.02
CA ALA A 82 5.84 14.97 -37.85
C ALA A 82 6.44 16.38 -37.56
N GLY A 83 7.59 16.73 -38.15
CA GLY A 83 8.33 17.96 -37.94
C GLY A 83 9.63 17.76 -37.15
N ALA A 84 10.49 18.73 -37.16
CA ALA A 84 11.91 18.61 -36.74
C ALA A 84 12.09 18.06 -35.29
N ASP A 85 11.22 18.44 -34.36
CA ASP A 85 11.32 18.05 -32.95
C ASP A 85 10.28 17.00 -32.52
N ALA A 86 9.28 16.67 -33.36
CA ALA A 86 8.23 15.74 -33.05
C ALA A 86 8.62 14.30 -33.40
N LEU A 87 8.38 13.37 -32.48
CA LEU A 87 8.47 11.92 -32.70
C LEU A 87 7.18 11.41 -33.35
N ILE A 88 6.05 11.90 -32.87
CA ILE A 88 4.70 11.68 -33.42
C ILE A 88 3.90 12.97 -33.33
N ARG A 89 3.00 13.17 -34.29
CA ARG A 89 1.98 14.23 -34.32
C ARG A 89 0.66 13.66 -34.77
N ILE A 90 -0.40 13.97 -34.01
CA ILE A 90 -1.79 13.60 -34.32
C ILE A 90 -2.62 14.87 -34.31
N ASP A 91 -2.98 15.40 -35.49
CA ASP A 91 -3.51 16.75 -35.68
C ASP A 91 -2.63 17.81 -34.99
N GLU A 92 -3.19 18.55 -34.02
CA GLU A 92 -2.47 19.58 -33.25
C GLU A 92 -1.65 19.00 -32.08
N ALA A 93 -1.94 17.74 -31.65
CA ALA A 93 -1.19 17.11 -30.58
C ALA A 93 0.14 16.54 -31.07
N PHE A 94 1.17 16.62 -30.24
CA PHE A 94 2.44 15.94 -30.51
C PHE A 94 3.19 15.55 -29.23
N ILE A 95 3.98 14.49 -29.33
CA ILE A 95 5.06 14.16 -28.39
C ILE A 95 6.37 14.23 -29.18
N GLY A 96 7.34 14.97 -28.63
CA GLY A 96 8.62 15.25 -29.26
C GLY A 96 9.82 14.95 -28.38
N LYS A 97 11.00 15.32 -28.85
CA LYS A 97 12.30 15.15 -28.14
C LYS A 97 12.41 16.06 -26.92
N THR A 98 11.83 17.25 -26.99
CA THR A 98 12.02 18.33 -26.02
C THR A 98 10.69 18.83 -25.43
N GLY A 99 9.57 18.18 -25.73
CA GLY A 99 8.26 18.61 -25.21
C GLY A 99 7.09 17.92 -25.87
N ALA A 100 5.91 18.30 -25.42
CA ALA A 100 4.63 17.80 -25.93
C ALA A 100 3.56 18.87 -25.84
N THR A 101 2.56 18.79 -26.72
CA THR A 101 1.31 19.54 -26.60
C THR A 101 0.14 18.65 -26.99
N GLY A 102 -1.03 18.93 -26.45
CA GLY A 102 -2.23 18.18 -26.79
C GLY A 102 -3.43 18.57 -25.96
N ALA A 103 -4.57 17.98 -26.34
CA ALA A 103 -5.82 18.16 -25.62
C ALA A 103 -6.71 16.94 -25.77
N VAL A 104 -7.46 16.65 -24.69
CA VAL A 104 -8.61 15.76 -24.63
C VAL A 104 -9.74 16.49 -23.93
N ASP A 105 -10.92 15.87 -23.77
CA ASP A 105 -12.07 16.52 -23.14
C ASP A 105 -11.73 17.08 -21.74
N GLY A 106 -11.89 18.39 -21.57
CA GLY A 106 -11.63 19.11 -20.32
C GLY A 106 -10.17 19.17 -19.84
N LEU A 107 -9.20 18.68 -20.63
CA LEU A 107 -7.78 18.67 -20.26
C LEU A 107 -6.91 19.04 -21.47
N SER A 108 -6.04 20.06 -21.32
CA SER A 108 -5.03 20.38 -22.32
C SER A 108 -3.69 20.68 -21.68
N TRP A 109 -2.61 20.52 -22.46
CA TRP A 109 -1.25 20.66 -21.94
C TRP A 109 -0.31 21.23 -22.98
N GLN A 110 0.70 21.95 -22.47
CA GLN A 110 1.90 22.34 -23.19
C GLN A 110 3.08 22.10 -22.24
N ALA A 111 3.94 21.16 -22.59
CA ALA A 111 5.08 20.74 -21.77
C ALA A 111 6.38 20.88 -22.54
N THR A 112 7.43 21.21 -21.80
CA THR A 112 8.82 21.20 -22.28
C THR A 112 9.67 20.35 -21.34
N TRP A 113 10.74 19.74 -21.88
CA TRP A 113 11.67 18.97 -21.06
C TRP A 113 13.09 19.00 -21.62
N SER A 114 14.06 18.74 -20.74
CA SER A 114 15.48 18.72 -21.07
C SER A 114 16.28 17.85 -20.11
N GLY A 115 17.52 17.57 -20.44
CA GLY A 115 18.41 16.78 -19.61
C GLY A 115 17.99 15.29 -19.53
N GLY A 116 18.26 14.68 -18.40
CA GLY A 116 17.93 13.28 -18.14
C GLY A 116 19.07 12.31 -18.43
N LYS A 117 18.83 11.04 -18.09
CA LYS A 117 19.75 9.94 -18.35
C LYS A 117 19.73 9.58 -19.85
N PRO A 118 20.82 9.01 -20.40
CA PRO A 118 20.84 8.59 -21.79
C PRO A 118 19.73 7.61 -22.13
N ALA A 119 19.06 7.87 -23.26
CA ALA A 119 18.03 7.00 -23.82
C ALA A 119 18.58 5.61 -24.20
N GLY A 120 17.76 4.58 -24.11
CA GLY A 120 18.15 3.21 -24.45
C GLY A 120 16.98 2.24 -24.60
N ASP A 121 17.26 1.11 -25.27
CA ASP A 121 16.30 0.02 -25.39
C ASP A 121 16.17 -0.70 -24.04
N GLU A 122 14.93 -0.88 -23.54
CA GLU A 122 14.62 -1.66 -22.34
C GLU A 122 14.95 -3.14 -22.52
N LEU A 123 14.77 -3.65 -23.74
CA LEU A 123 15.14 -4.99 -24.13
C LEU A 123 16.04 -4.92 -25.35
N PRO A 124 17.03 -5.81 -25.47
CA PRO A 124 17.85 -5.89 -26.68
C PRO A 124 16.96 -6.03 -27.92
N ALA A 125 17.17 -5.19 -28.93
CA ALA A 125 16.37 -5.15 -30.17
C ALA A 125 16.37 -6.47 -30.96
N TRP A 126 17.34 -7.35 -30.70
CA TRP A 126 17.43 -8.70 -31.32
C TRP A 126 16.53 -9.74 -30.65
N LEU A 127 16.00 -9.43 -29.43
CA LEU A 127 15.13 -10.37 -28.72
C LEU A 127 13.78 -10.46 -29.44
N PRO A 128 13.31 -11.65 -29.85
CA PRO A 128 12.07 -11.81 -30.60
C PRO A 128 10.84 -11.70 -29.67
N THR A 129 10.67 -10.53 -29.04
CA THR A 129 9.50 -10.23 -28.21
C THR A 129 8.37 -9.65 -29.05
N PRO A 130 7.09 -9.91 -28.70
CA PRO A 130 5.94 -9.33 -29.39
C PRO A 130 5.83 -7.80 -29.19
N THR A 131 6.46 -7.28 -28.14
CA THR A 131 6.51 -5.88 -27.76
C THR A 131 7.95 -5.46 -27.49
N HIS A 132 8.33 -4.27 -27.92
CA HIS A 132 9.59 -3.61 -27.63
C HIS A 132 9.32 -2.29 -26.92
N ALA A 133 10.29 -1.82 -26.13
CA ALA A 133 10.22 -0.55 -25.43
C ALA A 133 11.58 0.13 -25.43
N ARG A 134 11.57 1.46 -25.49
CA ARG A 134 12.75 2.33 -25.45
C ARG A 134 12.45 3.52 -24.57
N GLN A 135 13.38 3.90 -23.71
CA GLN A 135 13.36 5.19 -23.04
C GLN A 135 13.85 6.27 -24.02
N VAL A 136 13.05 7.31 -24.23
CA VAL A 136 13.40 8.50 -25.00
C VAL A 136 14.15 9.48 -24.11
N ILE A 137 13.62 9.71 -22.92
CA ILE A 137 14.24 10.47 -21.84
C ILE A 137 13.86 9.81 -20.51
N ASN A 138 14.81 9.67 -19.59
CA ASN A 138 14.56 9.19 -18.25
C ASN A 138 15.12 10.20 -17.25
N ASP A 139 14.27 10.60 -16.28
CA ASP A 139 14.66 11.48 -15.20
C ASP A 139 15.12 12.87 -15.69
N GLY A 140 14.48 13.39 -16.75
CA GLY A 140 14.66 14.75 -17.25
C GLY A 140 13.94 15.78 -16.38
N GLN A 141 14.31 17.05 -16.56
CA GLN A 141 13.58 18.18 -15.98
C GLN A 141 12.42 18.59 -16.90
N THR A 142 11.27 18.96 -16.33
CA THR A 142 10.10 19.38 -17.10
C THR A 142 9.42 20.61 -16.50
N GLU A 143 8.82 21.40 -17.39
CA GLU A 143 7.83 22.42 -17.05
C GLU A 143 6.62 22.26 -17.98
N ALA A 144 5.42 22.28 -17.40
CA ALA A 144 4.18 22.16 -18.16
C ALA A 144 3.14 23.17 -17.70
N THR A 145 2.44 23.77 -18.67
CA THR A 145 1.18 24.48 -18.44
C THR A 145 0.05 23.53 -18.74
N VAL A 146 -0.84 23.33 -17.78
CA VAL A 146 -1.98 22.42 -17.87
C VAL A 146 -3.26 23.19 -17.63
N VAL A 147 -4.27 22.99 -18.51
CA VAL A 147 -5.60 23.58 -18.33
C VAL A 147 -6.58 22.46 -18.04
N ILE A 148 -7.24 22.53 -16.90
CA ILE A 148 -8.23 21.54 -16.41
C ILE A 148 -9.56 22.25 -16.25
N ASP A 149 -10.57 21.86 -17.05
CA ASP A 149 -11.92 22.43 -17.03
C ASP A 149 -11.92 23.99 -17.12
N GLY A 150 -10.94 24.57 -17.82
CA GLY A 150 -10.76 26.00 -18.01
C GLY A 150 -9.84 26.69 -17.00
N GLU A 151 -9.42 26.00 -15.93
CA GLU A 151 -8.47 26.52 -14.97
C GLU A 151 -7.03 26.14 -15.34
N THR A 152 -6.13 27.13 -15.28
CA THR A 152 -4.71 26.94 -15.65
C THR A 152 -3.87 26.67 -14.41
N THR A 153 -3.04 25.62 -14.49
CA THR A 153 -2.03 25.29 -13.47
C THR A 153 -0.68 25.04 -14.13
N THR A 154 0.39 25.12 -13.35
CA THR A 154 1.75 24.82 -13.78
C THR A 154 2.28 23.63 -13.01
N LEU A 155 2.94 22.71 -13.71
CA LEU A 155 3.69 21.59 -13.15
C LEU A 155 5.18 21.81 -13.46
N ARG A 156 6.04 21.65 -12.44
CA ARG A 156 7.50 21.66 -12.56
C ARG A 156 8.07 20.47 -11.85
N GLY A 157 8.96 19.72 -12.51
CA GLY A 157 9.52 18.55 -11.87
C GLY A 157 10.25 17.62 -12.82
N ARG A 158 9.93 16.33 -12.76
CA ARG A 158 10.67 15.26 -13.46
C ARG A 158 9.83 14.63 -14.56
N VAL A 159 10.50 14.17 -15.62
CA VAL A 159 9.85 13.52 -16.76
C VAL A 159 10.54 12.22 -17.15
N LEU A 160 9.70 11.23 -17.47
CA LEU A 160 10.05 10.03 -18.22
C LEU A 160 9.25 10.03 -19.52
N ALA A 161 9.91 9.88 -20.67
CA ALA A 161 9.24 9.66 -21.96
C ALA A 161 9.70 8.35 -22.58
N MET A 162 8.74 7.59 -23.12
CA MET A 162 8.97 6.26 -23.66
C MET A 162 8.36 6.07 -25.04
N HIS A 163 8.95 5.17 -25.81
CA HIS A 163 8.46 4.70 -27.10
C HIS A 163 8.32 3.17 -27.07
N LEU A 164 7.12 2.66 -27.31
CA LEU A 164 6.79 1.24 -27.35
C LEU A 164 6.21 0.87 -28.70
N TRP A 165 6.56 -0.33 -29.20
CA TRP A 165 6.00 -0.81 -30.47
C TRP A 165 5.97 -2.34 -30.53
N GLY A 166 5.13 -2.87 -31.42
CA GLY A 166 5.07 -4.30 -31.62
C GLY A 166 3.83 -4.81 -32.34
N LYS A 167 3.78 -6.13 -32.46
CA LYS A 167 2.63 -6.83 -33.08
C LYS A 167 1.54 -7.19 -32.09
N LYS A 168 1.87 -7.32 -30.83
CA LYS A 168 0.96 -7.71 -29.75
C LYS A 168 1.46 -7.13 -28.42
N ARG A 169 0.57 -6.67 -27.57
CA ARG A 169 0.89 -6.18 -26.24
C ARG A 169 1.25 -7.33 -25.30
N VAL A 170 2.08 -7.06 -24.32
CA VAL A 170 2.29 -8.01 -23.22
C VAL A 170 1.01 -8.13 -22.39
N PRO A 171 0.57 -9.37 -22.05
CA PRO A 171 -0.69 -9.57 -21.33
C PRO A 171 -0.64 -9.15 -19.86
N THR A 172 0.56 -9.06 -19.28
CA THR A 172 0.77 -8.61 -17.90
C THR A 172 2.00 -7.73 -17.84
N LEU A 173 1.84 -6.56 -17.21
CA LEU A 173 2.92 -5.63 -16.89
C LEU A 173 2.71 -5.12 -15.47
N HIS A 174 3.77 -5.15 -14.67
CA HIS A 174 3.89 -4.41 -13.42
C HIS A 174 5.01 -3.39 -13.57
N TRP A 175 4.69 -2.13 -13.39
CA TRP A 175 5.64 -1.05 -13.60
C TRP A 175 5.60 -0.02 -12.47
N ILE A 176 6.79 0.41 -12.04
CA ILE A 176 6.97 1.48 -11.05
C ILE A 176 8.06 2.39 -11.59
N TRP A 177 7.81 3.69 -11.53
CA TRP A 177 8.82 4.70 -11.71
C TRP A 177 8.72 5.76 -10.62
N ALA A 178 9.80 5.88 -9.83
CA ALA A 178 9.97 6.90 -8.81
C ALA A 178 11.34 7.56 -9.02
N PRO A 179 11.40 8.77 -9.63
CA PRO A 179 12.66 9.46 -9.88
C PRO A 179 13.37 9.91 -8.60
N SER A 180 12.64 9.95 -7.49
CA SER A 180 13.17 10.24 -6.17
C SER A 180 12.49 9.38 -5.12
N ILE A 181 13.29 8.68 -4.30
CA ILE A 181 12.79 7.86 -3.18
C ILE A 181 13.64 8.08 -1.93
N GLY A 182 12.98 8.41 -0.80
CA GLY A 182 13.63 8.76 0.44
C GLY A 182 14.08 10.21 0.50
N GLU A 183 14.96 10.52 1.43
CA GLU A 183 15.45 11.88 1.67
C GLU A 183 16.56 12.31 0.68
N ALA A 184 17.23 11.33 0.05
CA ALA A 184 18.26 11.60 -0.95
C ALA A 184 17.63 11.95 -2.30
N PRO A 185 17.75 13.18 -2.80
CA PRO A 185 17.09 13.60 -4.03
C PRO A 185 17.58 12.86 -5.28
N GLU A 186 18.72 12.17 -5.20
CA GLU A 186 19.34 11.44 -6.32
C GLU A 186 18.99 9.95 -6.36
N ALA A 187 18.28 9.44 -5.33
CA ALA A 187 17.90 8.03 -5.28
C ALA A 187 16.60 7.81 -6.08
N SER A 188 16.63 6.93 -7.06
CA SER A 188 15.47 6.53 -7.87
C SER A 188 15.15 5.05 -7.74
N LEU A 189 13.87 4.71 -7.95
CA LEU A 189 13.38 3.33 -7.99
C LEU A 189 12.68 3.10 -9.34
N GLU A 190 13.07 2.06 -10.03
CA GLU A 190 12.44 1.62 -11.27
C GLU A 190 12.20 0.11 -11.24
N LEU A 191 10.97 -0.28 -11.52
CA LEU A 191 10.56 -1.67 -11.70
C LEU A 191 9.90 -1.82 -13.05
N THR A 192 10.37 -2.78 -13.83
CA THR A 192 9.66 -3.29 -15.01
C THR A 192 9.57 -4.81 -14.90
N ALA A 193 8.37 -5.35 -14.89
CA ALA A 193 8.14 -6.78 -14.93
C ALA A 193 7.04 -7.09 -15.94
N ILE A 194 7.40 -7.80 -16.99
CA ILE A 194 6.50 -8.21 -18.08
C ILE A 194 6.36 -9.73 -18.10
N SER A 195 5.18 -10.20 -18.48
CA SER A 195 4.97 -11.60 -18.80
C SER A 195 4.51 -11.77 -20.25
N LEU A 196 5.04 -12.77 -20.92
CA LEU A 196 4.63 -13.15 -22.28
C LEU A 196 3.37 -14.04 -22.28
N ARG A 197 2.90 -14.45 -21.11
CA ARG A 197 1.66 -15.20 -20.87
C ARG A 197 0.91 -14.57 -19.69
N ASP A 198 -0.31 -15.00 -19.42
CA ASP A 198 -1.12 -14.51 -18.27
C ASP A 198 -0.49 -14.84 -16.89
N ARG A 199 0.67 -15.48 -16.86
CA ARG A 199 1.44 -15.79 -15.65
C ARG A 199 2.92 -15.47 -15.86
N PHE A 200 3.61 -14.97 -14.84
CA PHE A 200 5.03 -14.61 -14.89
C PHE A 200 6.03 -15.78 -15.09
N ALA A 201 5.55 -17.01 -15.30
CA ALA A 201 6.42 -18.16 -15.55
C ALA A 201 7.33 -18.05 -16.79
N LEU A 202 7.02 -17.15 -17.73
CA LEU A 202 7.82 -16.80 -18.91
C LEU A 202 7.85 -15.27 -19.04
N GLY A 203 8.48 -14.60 -18.10
CA GLY A 203 8.56 -13.15 -18.07
C GLY A 203 9.99 -12.65 -17.94
N LEU A 204 10.16 -11.37 -18.19
CA LEU A 204 11.38 -10.61 -17.93
C LEU A 204 11.05 -9.60 -16.85
N SER A 205 11.88 -9.53 -15.83
CA SER A 205 11.69 -8.57 -14.75
C SER A 205 13.01 -7.97 -14.28
N SER A 206 12.99 -6.70 -13.98
CA SER A 206 14.13 -5.93 -13.50
C SER A 206 13.65 -4.96 -12.42
N LEU A 207 14.32 -4.96 -11.28
CA LEU A 207 14.22 -3.94 -10.26
C LEU A 207 15.56 -3.22 -10.17
N THR A 208 15.56 -1.91 -10.31
CA THR A 208 16.74 -1.06 -10.17
C THR A 208 16.46 0.01 -9.13
N VAL A 209 17.39 0.18 -8.19
CA VAL A 209 17.42 1.31 -7.26
C VAL A 209 18.76 2.00 -7.46
N ASP A 210 18.71 3.23 -7.92
CA ASP A 210 19.87 4.09 -8.12
C ASP A 210 20.05 5.00 -6.90
N GLY A 211 21.28 5.26 -6.52
CA GLY A 211 21.62 6.05 -5.35
C GLY A 211 23.13 6.01 -5.12
N PRO A 212 23.61 6.16 -3.87
CA PRO A 212 25.03 6.01 -3.54
C PRO A 212 25.60 4.65 -3.96
N GLU A 213 24.77 3.60 -3.89
CA GLU A 213 25.05 2.27 -4.45
C GLU A 213 23.91 1.88 -5.38
N LYS A 214 24.24 1.48 -6.60
CA LYS A 214 23.25 0.95 -7.55
C LYS A 214 22.93 -0.50 -7.20
N LEU A 215 21.65 -0.75 -6.91
CA LEU A 215 21.13 -2.08 -6.64
C LEU A 215 20.26 -2.54 -7.81
N THR A 216 20.52 -3.74 -8.31
CA THR A 216 19.71 -4.34 -9.39
C THR A 216 19.42 -5.79 -9.08
N GLY A 217 18.30 -6.30 -9.62
CA GLY A 217 17.96 -7.71 -9.49
C GLY A 217 16.71 -8.08 -10.29
N THR A 218 16.45 -9.38 -10.38
CA THR A 218 15.26 -9.93 -11.02
C THR A 218 14.20 -10.20 -9.96
N PRO A 219 13.11 -9.41 -9.87
CA PRO A 219 12.11 -9.55 -8.85
C PRO A 219 11.05 -10.60 -9.18
N ALA A 220 10.51 -11.25 -8.14
CA ALA A 220 9.16 -11.79 -8.15
C ALA A 220 8.19 -10.66 -7.81
N THR A 221 7.13 -10.47 -8.61
CA THR A 221 6.16 -9.38 -8.42
C THR A 221 4.74 -9.90 -8.21
N ALA A 222 3.92 -9.14 -7.48
CA ALA A 222 2.49 -9.38 -7.32
C ALA A 222 1.72 -8.05 -7.29
N ALA A 223 0.55 -8.05 -7.96
CA ALA A 223 -0.42 -6.98 -7.85
C ALA A 223 -1.57 -7.40 -6.91
N HIS A 224 -1.99 -6.51 -6.04
CA HIS A 224 -3.01 -6.76 -5.03
C HIS A 224 -4.28 -5.91 -5.27
N PRO A 225 -5.45 -6.34 -4.79
CA PRO A 225 -6.74 -5.74 -5.11
C PRO A 225 -6.89 -4.26 -4.75
N HIS A 226 -6.07 -3.75 -3.85
CA HIS A 226 -6.16 -2.38 -3.31
C HIS A 226 -5.14 -1.42 -3.96
N GLY A 227 -4.68 -1.69 -5.18
CA GLY A 227 -3.73 -0.82 -5.88
C GLY A 227 -2.30 -0.90 -5.33
N LEU A 228 -1.93 -2.00 -4.69
CA LEU A 228 -0.58 -2.28 -4.21
C LEU A 228 0.14 -3.20 -5.20
N LEU A 229 1.37 -2.83 -5.54
CA LEU A 229 2.32 -3.61 -6.31
C LEU A 229 3.52 -3.95 -5.42
N THR A 230 3.85 -5.24 -5.32
CA THR A 230 4.99 -5.70 -4.54
C THR A 230 6.02 -6.37 -5.43
N ALA A 231 7.31 -6.18 -5.10
CA ALA A 231 8.43 -6.82 -5.79
C ALA A 231 9.45 -7.31 -4.76
N THR A 232 9.96 -8.53 -4.95
CA THR A 232 10.97 -9.12 -4.08
C THR A 232 12.11 -9.70 -4.91
N VAL A 233 13.34 -9.25 -4.64
CA VAL A 233 14.56 -9.84 -5.21
C VAL A 233 15.27 -10.63 -4.13
N ALA A 234 15.30 -11.95 -4.28
CA ALA A 234 15.92 -12.85 -3.32
C ALA A 234 17.30 -13.30 -3.79
N GLY A 235 18.33 -12.95 -3.03
CA GLY A 235 19.71 -13.37 -3.25
C GLY A 235 20.31 -14.12 -2.07
N ALA A 236 21.48 -14.73 -2.27
CA ALA A 236 22.14 -15.52 -1.22
C ALA A 236 22.57 -14.67 -0.01
N ARG A 237 22.92 -13.40 -0.21
CA ARG A 237 23.41 -12.48 0.84
C ARG A 237 22.65 -11.18 0.92
N ARG A 238 21.78 -10.87 -0.06
CA ARG A 238 20.97 -9.66 -0.14
C ARG A 238 19.54 -10.03 -0.49
N LEU A 239 18.58 -9.40 0.16
CA LEU A 239 17.16 -9.52 -0.10
C LEU A 239 16.59 -8.10 -0.19
N MET A 240 15.84 -7.81 -1.25
CA MET A 240 15.23 -6.51 -1.47
C MET A 240 13.71 -6.66 -1.56
N HIS A 241 13.00 -5.75 -0.92
CA HIS A 241 11.55 -5.59 -1.06
C HIS A 241 11.24 -4.19 -1.56
N ALA A 242 10.39 -4.09 -2.56
CA ALA A 242 9.82 -2.84 -3.02
C ALA A 242 8.30 -2.95 -3.03
N HIS A 243 7.64 -2.00 -2.41
CA HIS A 243 6.20 -1.83 -2.40
C HIS A 243 5.87 -0.47 -3.00
N ALA A 244 4.95 -0.42 -3.94
CA ALA A 244 4.41 0.82 -4.45
C ALA A 244 2.89 0.72 -4.53
N TRP A 245 2.20 1.80 -4.17
CA TRP A 245 0.74 1.78 -4.11
C TRP A 245 0.14 3.14 -4.41
N ALA A 246 -1.11 3.10 -4.86
CA ALA A 246 -2.02 4.23 -4.86
C ALA A 246 -3.38 3.77 -4.33
N GLU A 247 -4.20 4.67 -3.81
CA GLU A 247 -5.59 4.33 -3.55
C GLU A 247 -6.31 4.07 -4.86
N THR A 248 -7.22 3.10 -4.88
CA THR A 248 -7.96 2.76 -6.11
C THR A 248 -8.80 3.90 -6.65
N ASP A 249 -9.22 4.83 -5.78
CA ASP A 249 -9.94 6.04 -6.15
C ASP A 249 -9.02 7.10 -6.81
N ASP A 250 -7.70 7.01 -6.55
CA ASP A 250 -6.65 7.84 -7.15
C ASP A 250 -6.08 7.22 -8.43
N MET A 251 -6.55 6.04 -8.82
CA MET A 251 -6.17 5.39 -10.06
C MET A 251 -7.14 5.71 -11.18
N VAL A 252 -6.64 5.76 -12.40
CA VAL A 252 -7.44 5.73 -13.62
C VAL A 252 -7.30 4.38 -14.28
N GLY A 253 -8.43 3.79 -14.66
CA GLY A 253 -8.47 2.54 -15.41
C GLY A 253 -8.63 2.80 -16.92
N TYR A 254 -7.93 2.01 -17.72
CA TYR A 254 -8.06 2.01 -19.18
C TYR A 254 -8.32 0.60 -19.69
N VAL A 255 -9.32 0.46 -20.59
CA VAL A 255 -9.45 -0.75 -21.39
C VAL A 255 -8.67 -0.54 -22.68
N TYR A 256 -7.57 -1.28 -22.84
CA TYR A 256 -6.81 -1.31 -24.08
C TYR A 256 -7.20 -2.52 -24.90
N ARG A 257 -7.57 -2.29 -26.15
CA ARG A 257 -7.74 -3.39 -27.11
C ARG A 257 -6.40 -3.78 -27.70
N ASP A 258 -6.07 -5.05 -27.64
CA ASP A 258 -4.88 -5.59 -28.31
C ASP A 258 -5.15 -5.78 -29.81
N THR A 259 -4.10 -5.95 -30.57
CA THR A 259 -4.17 -6.11 -32.05
C THR A 259 -4.92 -7.36 -32.51
N ASP A 260 -5.11 -8.34 -31.62
CA ASP A 260 -5.91 -9.55 -31.85
C ASP A 260 -7.40 -9.42 -31.40
N GLY A 261 -7.79 -8.24 -30.95
CA GLY A 261 -9.15 -7.95 -30.47
C GLY A 261 -9.39 -8.26 -28.98
N SER A 262 -8.42 -8.82 -28.27
CA SER A 262 -8.56 -9.08 -26.83
C SER A 262 -8.36 -7.79 -26.00
N ASP A 263 -9.06 -7.70 -24.88
CA ASP A 263 -8.97 -6.53 -24.01
C ASP A 263 -7.93 -6.74 -22.89
N LEU A 264 -7.26 -5.67 -22.52
CA LEU A 264 -6.33 -5.53 -21.39
C LEU A 264 -6.83 -4.44 -20.45
N MET A 265 -6.86 -4.75 -19.18
CA MET A 265 -7.20 -3.81 -18.11
C MET A 265 -5.93 -3.20 -17.56
N VAL A 266 -5.81 -1.89 -17.66
CA VAL A 266 -4.68 -1.12 -17.13
C VAL A 266 -5.18 -0.20 -16.04
N ALA A 267 -4.59 -0.28 -14.86
CA ALA A 267 -4.83 0.64 -13.77
C ALA A 267 -3.54 1.40 -13.47
N GLN A 268 -3.62 2.73 -13.41
CA GLN A 268 -2.47 3.61 -13.26
C GLN A 268 -2.76 4.74 -12.30
N SER A 269 -1.75 5.12 -11.52
CA SER A 269 -1.68 6.40 -10.81
C SER A 269 -0.25 6.89 -10.82
N ASP A 270 -0.06 8.21 -10.98
CA ASP A 270 1.25 8.84 -10.98
C ASP A 270 1.51 9.68 -9.72
N ILE A 271 0.58 9.62 -8.75
CA ILE A 271 0.72 10.23 -7.41
C ILE A 271 0.82 9.18 -6.30
N GLY A 272 1.23 7.97 -6.65
CA GLY A 272 1.42 6.86 -5.72
C GLY A 272 2.55 7.09 -4.73
N SER A 273 2.68 6.17 -3.77
CA SER A 273 3.72 6.13 -2.75
C SER A 273 4.55 4.87 -2.86
N ALA A 274 5.77 4.86 -2.31
CA ALA A 274 6.62 3.69 -2.33
C ALA A 274 7.42 3.50 -1.04
N HIS A 275 7.74 2.24 -0.78
CA HIS A 275 8.60 1.78 0.30
C HIS A 275 9.59 0.75 -0.24
N PHE A 276 10.85 0.86 0.17
CA PHE A 276 11.93 -0.01 -0.25
C PHE A 276 12.80 -0.41 0.93
N GLU A 277 13.10 -1.71 1.03
CA GLU A 277 13.93 -2.30 2.09
C GLU A 277 15.04 -3.16 1.50
N VAL A 278 16.24 -3.08 2.09
CA VAL A 278 17.37 -3.96 1.79
C VAL A 278 17.78 -4.68 3.06
N PHE A 279 17.74 -6.00 3.02
CA PHE A 279 18.29 -6.87 4.04
C PHE A 279 19.57 -7.50 3.53
N SER A 280 20.57 -7.55 4.42
CA SER A 280 21.86 -8.18 4.13
C SER A 280 22.21 -9.22 5.19
N ARG A 281 23.01 -10.23 4.82
CA ARG A 281 23.59 -11.22 5.74
C ARG A 281 25.01 -11.58 5.34
N ARG A 282 25.85 -11.91 6.35
CA ARG A 282 27.28 -12.20 6.14
C ARG A 282 27.51 -13.46 5.29
N ALA A 283 26.69 -14.47 5.49
CA ALA A 283 26.78 -15.77 4.78
C ALA A 283 25.39 -16.40 4.65
N PRO A 284 25.17 -17.33 3.71
CA PRO A 284 23.98 -18.16 3.68
C PRO A 284 23.75 -18.82 5.05
N GLY A 285 22.51 -18.76 5.57
CA GLY A 285 22.15 -19.27 6.90
C GLY A 285 22.39 -18.31 8.08
N ALA A 286 23.14 -17.21 7.91
CA ALA A 286 23.22 -16.15 8.91
C ALA A 286 21.92 -15.33 8.97
N SER A 287 21.67 -14.67 10.11
CA SER A 287 20.54 -13.79 10.32
C SER A 287 20.56 -12.60 9.35
N TRP A 288 19.40 -12.27 8.80
CA TRP A 288 19.20 -11.07 8.02
C TRP A 288 19.20 -9.82 8.92
N LYS A 289 19.79 -8.75 8.42
CA LYS A 289 19.77 -7.43 9.05
C LYS A 289 19.22 -6.43 8.03
N LEU A 290 18.32 -5.56 8.46
CA LEU A 290 17.91 -4.43 7.65
C LEU A 290 19.07 -3.45 7.57
N THR A 291 19.54 -3.17 6.36
CA THR A 291 20.69 -2.30 6.10
C THR A 291 20.31 -0.98 5.46
N GLU A 292 19.17 -0.95 4.80
CA GLU A 292 18.65 0.25 4.13
C GLU A 292 17.13 0.21 4.11
N GLU A 293 16.51 1.37 4.33
CA GLU A 293 15.08 1.60 4.17
C GLU A 293 14.89 2.96 3.51
N ARG A 294 14.00 3.04 2.53
CA ARG A 294 13.61 4.28 1.87
C ARG A 294 12.10 4.35 1.76
N ARG A 295 11.57 5.54 1.98
CA ARG A 295 10.12 5.82 1.97
C ARG A 295 9.85 7.06 1.15
N THR A 296 8.79 7.09 0.37
CA THR A 296 8.30 8.29 -0.31
C THR A 296 6.77 8.31 -0.35
N ALA A 297 6.21 9.42 0.06
CA ALA A 297 4.79 9.72 -0.06
C ALA A 297 4.58 10.58 -1.31
N GLY A 298 3.78 10.09 -2.25
CA GLY A 298 3.53 10.77 -3.52
C GLY A 298 4.69 10.70 -4.53
N GLY A 299 4.43 11.13 -5.76
CA GLY A 299 5.43 11.22 -6.83
C GLY A 299 5.94 9.88 -7.34
N VAL A 300 5.11 8.84 -7.29
CA VAL A 300 5.41 7.50 -7.79
C VAL A 300 4.39 7.11 -8.84
N ALA A 301 4.87 6.83 -10.05
CA ALA A 301 4.04 6.21 -11.08
C ALA A 301 3.95 4.70 -10.81
N VAL A 302 2.73 4.20 -10.72
CA VAL A 302 2.40 2.78 -10.51
C VAL A 302 1.44 2.36 -11.60
N GLU A 303 1.81 1.36 -12.41
CA GLU A 303 0.99 0.85 -13.50
C GLU A 303 0.87 -0.67 -13.43
N ILE A 304 -0.36 -1.17 -13.50
CA ILE A 304 -0.72 -2.58 -13.42
C ILE A 304 -1.54 -2.96 -14.66
N HIS A 305 -0.96 -3.79 -15.53
CA HIS A 305 -1.67 -4.42 -16.65
C HIS A 305 -2.03 -5.85 -16.30
N GLN A 306 -3.28 -6.23 -16.54
CA GLN A 306 -3.76 -7.61 -16.36
C GLN A 306 -5.05 -7.85 -17.16
N ARG A 307 -5.52 -9.12 -17.23
CA ARG A 307 -6.77 -9.45 -17.94
C ARG A 307 -8.03 -9.11 -17.17
N THR A 308 -7.96 -9.04 -15.84
CA THR A 308 -9.10 -8.74 -14.97
C THR A 308 -8.99 -7.33 -14.41
N PRO A 309 -10.09 -6.57 -14.28
CA PRO A 309 -10.04 -5.24 -13.69
C PRO A 309 -9.64 -5.31 -12.21
N LEU A 310 -8.88 -4.31 -11.73
CA LEU A 310 -8.72 -4.09 -10.30
C LEU A 310 -10.06 -3.67 -9.68
N PRO A 311 -10.46 -4.25 -8.55
CA PRO A 311 -11.68 -3.84 -7.86
C PRO A 311 -11.65 -2.34 -7.51
N LYS A 312 -12.81 -1.68 -7.61
CA LYS A 312 -13.00 -0.25 -7.28
C LYS A 312 -12.28 0.76 -8.18
N VAL A 313 -11.51 0.35 -9.16
CA VAL A 313 -10.95 1.26 -10.17
C VAL A 313 -12.02 1.53 -11.23
N ASP A 314 -12.23 2.80 -11.60
CA ASP A 314 -13.10 3.19 -12.69
C ASP A 314 -12.33 3.13 -14.01
N TYR A 315 -12.86 2.35 -14.98
CA TYR A 315 -12.24 2.14 -16.28
C TYR A 315 -12.91 2.95 -17.37
N ILE A 316 -12.11 3.65 -18.18
CA ILE A 316 -12.55 4.22 -19.47
C ILE A 316 -12.58 3.07 -20.48
N GLY A 317 -13.74 2.71 -20.97
CA GLY A 317 -13.96 1.66 -21.96
C GLY A 317 -13.21 1.94 -23.28
N TRP A 318 -12.98 0.90 -24.10
CA TRP A 318 -12.21 1.07 -25.34
C TRP A 318 -12.77 2.17 -26.25
N ASP A 319 -14.08 2.24 -26.44
CA ASP A 319 -14.75 3.23 -27.31
C ASP A 319 -15.25 4.47 -26.55
N GLU A 320 -15.02 4.58 -25.22
CA GLU A 320 -15.35 5.75 -24.42
C GLU A 320 -14.24 6.81 -24.52
N THR A 321 -14.59 8.08 -24.43
CA THR A 321 -13.65 9.20 -24.59
C THR A 321 -13.24 9.84 -23.26
N ALA A 322 -14.03 9.66 -22.21
CA ALA A 322 -13.75 10.22 -20.89
C ALA A 322 -14.21 9.28 -19.76
N ARG A 323 -13.64 9.49 -18.58
CA ARG A 323 -14.08 8.83 -17.35
C ARG A 323 -15.44 9.42 -16.92
N THR A 324 -16.42 8.55 -16.70
CA THR A 324 -17.66 8.94 -16.03
C THR A 324 -17.53 8.55 -14.55
N PRO A 325 -17.39 9.52 -13.62
CA PRO A 325 -17.33 9.21 -12.19
C PRO A 325 -18.60 8.50 -11.73
N LYS A 326 -18.45 7.34 -11.09
CA LYS A 326 -19.61 6.68 -10.48
C LYS A 326 -19.92 7.36 -9.15
N PRO A 327 -21.19 7.73 -8.89
CA PRO A 327 -21.54 8.31 -7.60
C PRO A 327 -21.30 7.29 -6.49
N VAL A 328 -20.50 7.68 -5.50
CA VAL A 328 -20.32 6.89 -4.28
C VAL A 328 -21.65 6.92 -3.52
N LYS A 329 -22.36 5.80 -3.48
CA LYS A 329 -23.56 5.68 -2.65
C LYS A 329 -23.12 5.58 -1.18
N PRO A 330 -23.56 6.50 -0.30
CA PRO A 330 -23.29 6.36 1.11
C PRO A 330 -23.90 5.05 1.64
N THR A 331 -23.16 4.34 2.47
CA THR A 331 -23.69 3.14 3.13
C THR A 331 -24.85 3.56 4.03
N PRO A 332 -26.05 2.94 3.89
CA PRO A 332 -27.17 3.25 4.75
C PRO A 332 -26.80 3.00 6.22
N ARG A 333 -27.16 3.94 7.10
CA ARG A 333 -27.00 3.78 8.55
C ARG A 333 -28.05 2.81 9.07
N ARG A 334 -27.67 1.92 9.99
CA ARG A 334 -28.61 1.08 10.72
C ARG A 334 -29.16 1.84 11.92
N PRO A 335 -30.40 1.59 12.35
CA PRO A 335 -31.01 2.26 13.50
C PRO A 335 -30.28 2.01 14.82
N ASP A 336 -29.55 0.88 14.92
CA ASP A 336 -28.78 0.44 16.08
C ASP A 336 -27.30 0.87 16.04
N GLU A 337 -26.93 1.75 15.12
CA GLU A 337 -25.60 2.37 15.04
C GLU A 337 -25.63 3.78 15.64
N VAL A 338 -24.68 4.04 16.55
CA VAL A 338 -24.53 5.33 17.19
C VAL A 338 -23.18 5.96 16.86
N GLU A 339 -23.10 7.29 16.99
CA GLU A 339 -21.83 8.04 16.90
C GLU A 339 -20.93 7.68 18.09
N TRP A 340 -19.61 7.75 17.88
CA TRP A 340 -18.66 7.59 18.97
C TRP A 340 -18.87 8.66 20.04
N PRO A 341 -18.94 8.29 21.33
CA PRO A 341 -18.78 9.27 22.40
C PRO A 341 -17.34 9.81 22.41
N PRO A 342 -17.08 10.95 23.03
CA PRO A 342 -15.71 11.39 23.30
C PRO A 342 -14.97 10.31 24.12
N VAL A 343 -13.91 9.74 23.54
CA VAL A 343 -13.16 8.64 24.16
C VAL A 343 -12.36 9.17 25.36
N GLN A 344 -12.52 8.54 26.52
CA GLN A 344 -11.89 8.90 27.78
C GLN A 344 -10.65 8.06 28.07
N SER A 345 -10.71 6.76 27.79
CA SER A 345 -9.63 5.83 28.03
C SER A 345 -9.73 4.63 27.07
N ILE A 346 -8.60 3.95 26.86
CA ILE A 346 -8.54 2.71 26.10
C ILE A 346 -7.76 1.69 26.92
N VAL A 347 -8.44 0.64 27.35
CA VAL A 347 -7.83 -0.51 28.03
C VAL A 347 -7.71 -1.66 27.03
N ALA A 348 -6.50 -2.16 26.82
CA ALA A 348 -6.25 -3.31 25.97
C ALA A 348 -6.06 -4.57 26.82
N LEU A 349 -6.70 -5.66 26.40
CA LEU A 349 -6.56 -6.97 27.01
C LEU A 349 -5.73 -7.88 26.12
N GLY A 350 -4.93 -8.73 26.72
CA GLY A 350 -4.16 -9.77 26.02
C GLY A 350 -4.45 -11.15 26.56
N MET A 351 -4.23 -12.17 25.72
CA MET A 351 -4.36 -13.59 26.11
C MET A 351 -5.78 -13.98 26.51
N THR A 352 -6.76 -13.50 25.76
CA THR A 352 -8.19 -13.68 26.04
C THR A 352 -8.86 -14.79 25.23
N TYR A 353 -8.26 -15.23 24.12
CA TYR A 353 -8.76 -16.31 23.27
C TYR A 353 -7.95 -17.58 23.48
N ALA A 354 -8.62 -18.72 23.71
CA ALA A 354 -7.95 -19.99 24.01
C ALA A 354 -7.05 -20.52 22.88
N ASP A 355 -7.41 -20.27 21.62
CA ASP A 355 -6.65 -20.67 20.44
C ASP A 355 -5.39 -19.78 20.27
N ASN A 356 -5.48 -18.49 20.54
CA ASN A 356 -4.35 -17.57 20.55
C ASN A 356 -3.33 -17.94 21.64
N VAL A 357 -3.80 -18.27 22.83
CA VAL A 357 -2.97 -18.77 23.94
C VAL A 357 -2.22 -20.04 23.54
N LYS A 358 -2.89 -21.01 22.88
CA LYS A 358 -2.21 -22.21 22.35
C LYS A 358 -1.18 -21.87 21.28
N GLU A 359 -1.51 -20.93 20.40
CA GLU A 359 -0.61 -20.47 19.33
C GLU A 359 0.64 -19.78 19.90
N SER A 360 0.50 -18.93 20.92
CA SER A 360 1.63 -18.27 21.61
C SER A 360 2.51 -19.26 22.39
N GLY A 361 1.91 -20.36 22.85
CA GLY A 361 2.55 -21.36 23.73
C GLY A 361 2.86 -20.81 25.12
N GLU A 362 2.11 -19.82 25.55
CA GLU A 362 2.11 -19.32 26.92
C GLU A 362 1.11 -20.12 27.77
N ALA A 363 1.38 -20.20 29.07
CA ALA A 363 0.44 -20.81 30.02
C ALA A 363 -0.38 -19.69 30.67
N VAL A 364 -1.70 -19.81 30.63
CA VAL A 364 -2.59 -18.96 31.42
C VAL A 364 -2.80 -19.67 32.76
N GLU A 365 -2.42 -19.00 33.85
CA GLU A 365 -2.67 -19.54 35.20
C GLU A 365 -4.19 -19.50 35.51
N PRO A 366 -4.77 -20.62 35.95
CA PRO A 366 -6.17 -20.66 36.35
C PRO A 366 -6.47 -19.62 37.44
N GLY A 367 -7.52 -18.81 37.23
CA GLY A 367 -7.97 -17.79 38.20
C GLY A 367 -7.25 -16.44 38.12
N VAL A 368 -6.22 -16.30 37.27
CA VAL A 368 -5.62 -15.01 36.93
C VAL A 368 -6.39 -14.43 35.73
N GLY A 369 -6.82 -13.17 35.85
CA GLY A 369 -7.50 -12.46 34.75
C GLY A 369 -6.57 -12.23 33.54
N PRO A 370 -7.12 -11.73 32.41
CA PRO A 370 -6.32 -11.39 31.24
C PRO A 370 -5.28 -10.31 31.57
N SER A 371 -4.14 -10.33 30.87
CA SER A 371 -3.20 -9.22 30.91
C SER A 371 -3.88 -7.94 30.42
N ALA A 372 -3.64 -6.82 31.09
CA ALA A 372 -4.20 -5.53 30.70
C ALA A 372 -3.15 -4.43 30.70
N PHE A 373 -3.30 -3.47 29.80
CA PHE A 373 -2.49 -2.26 29.75
C PHE A 373 -3.28 -1.10 29.12
N MET A 374 -2.82 0.11 29.36
CA MET A 374 -3.42 1.32 28.78
C MET A 374 -2.85 1.59 27.40
N LYS A 375 -3.70 1.92 26.44
CA LYS A 375 -3.28 2.52 25.15
C LYS A 375 -3.43 4.03 25.20
N HIS A 376 -2.52 4.71 24.51
CA HIS A 376 -2.60 6.16 24.38
C HIS A 376 -3.77 6.58 23.47
N LEU A 377 -4.49 7.67 23.79
CA LEU A 377 -5.63 8.15 22.99
C LEU A 377 -5.27 8.51 21.54
N ARG A 378 -4.00 8.90 21.26
CA ARG A 378 -3.51 9.15 19.90
C ARG A 378 -3.64 7.96 18.94
N THR A 379 -3.84 6.77 19.49
CA THR A 379 -4.01 5.54 18.68
C THR A 379 -5.39 5.44 18.06
N PHE A 380 -6.40 6.06 18.67
CA PHE A 380 -7.80 5.97 18.29
C PHE A 380 -8.05 6.61 16.93
N ALA A 381 -8.57 5.85 15.98
CA ALA A 381 -8.84 6.30 14.62
C ALA A 381 -10.18 5.74 14.11
N PRO A 382 -11.31 6.37 14.48
CA PRO A 382 -12.65 5.95 14.09
C PRO A 382 -12.94 6.37 12.64
N SER A 383 -12.69 5.46 11.70
CA SER A 383 -12.98 5.71 10.28
C SER A 383 -13.12 4.38 9.55
N GLY A 384 -14.04 4.31 8.61
CA GLY A 384 -14.17 3.14 7.74
C GLY A 384 -12.94 2.88 6.86
N ASN A 385 -12.07 3.89 6.67
CA ASN A 385 -10.81 3.80 5.94
C ASN A 385 -9.73 4.67 6.63
N VAL A 386 -8.75 4.04 7.23
CA VAL A 386 -7.69 4.69 8.02
C VAL A 386 -6.34 4.56 7.31
N HIS A 387 -5.61 5.66 7.22
CA HIS A 387 -4.20 5.66 6.84
C HIS A 387 -3.35 5.67 8.10
N VAL A 388 -2.56 4.62 8.30
CA VAL A 388 -1.74 4.41 9.50
C VAL A 388 -0.27 4.56 9.15
N PRO A 389 0.41 5.61 9.63
CA PRO A 389 1.84 5.75 9.40
C PRO A 389 2.62 4.63 10.11
N VAL A 390 3.50 3.95 9.38
CA VAL A 390 4.43 2.99 9.96
C VAL A 390 5.55 3.75 10.65
N PRO A 391 5.83 3.50 11.95
CA PRO A 391 6.84 4.24 12.67
C PRO A 391 8.22 4.15 12.00
N THR A 392 8.92 5.27 11.97
CA THR A 392 10.31 5.36 11.55
C THR A 392 11.26 4.80 12.61
N THR A 393 12.52 4.55 12.25
CA THR A 393 13.56 4.20 13.24
C THR A 393 13.61 5.20 14.39
N GLU A 394 13.54 6.50 14.10
CA GLU A 394 13.61 7.56 15.12
C GLU A 394 12.42 7.52 16.08
N GLU A 395 11.21 7.34 15.56
CA GLU A 395 9.99 7.24 16.39
C GLU A 395 10.00 5.98 17.28
N LEU A 396 10.50 4.85 16.75
CA LEU A 396 10.64 3.61 17.53
C LEU A 396 11.65 3.79 18.68
N LEU A 397 12.80 4.40 18.40
CA LEU A 397 13.84 4.65 19.40
C LEU A 397 13.38 5.64 20.46
N ALA A 398 12.67 6.71 20.08
CA ALA A 398 12.09 7.67 21.01
C ALA A 398 11.07 6.98 21.94
N ALA A 399 10.17 6.16 21.40
CA ALA A 399 9.18 5.45 22.20
C ALA A 399 9.82 4.42 23.16
N LEU A 400 10.87 3.72 22.72
CA LEU A 400 11.62 2.80 23.58
C LEU A 400 12.39 3.52 24.68
N ALA A 401 12.92 4.72 24.42
CA ALA A 401 13.61 5.54 25.42
C ALA A 401 12.67 6.05 26.51
N GLU A 402 11.39 6.25 26.24
CA GLU A 402 10.36 6.55 27.25
C GLU A 402 10.17 5.39 28.24
N VAL A 403 10.29 4.15 27.76
CA VAL A 403 10.17 2.94 28.61
C VAL A 403 11.47 2.67 29.38
N GLU A 404 12.61 2.76 28.69
CA GLU A 404 13.93 2.51 29.27
C GLU A 404 14.93 3.54 28.75
N PRO A 405 15.26 4.55 29.55
CA PRO A 405 16.27 5.56 29.22
C PRO A 405 17.60 4.92 28.84
N LYS A 406 18.24 5.36 27.75
CA LYS A 406 19.50 4.87 27.14
C LYS A 406 19.36 3.63 26.26
N LEU A 407 18.20 2.99 26.18
CA LEU A 407 18.01 1.84 25.29
C LEU A 407 18.20 2.24 23.82
N ASP A 408 17.75 3.43 23.44
CA ASP A 408 17.96 4.01 22.11
C ASP A 408 19.44 4.04 21.71
N ALA A 409 20.32 4.52 22.61
CA ALA A 409 21.76 4.59 22.39
C ALA A 409 22.41 3.19 22.27
N GLU A 410 21.87 2.19 22.99
CA GLU A 410 22.34 0.81 22.88
C GLU A 410 21.91 0.19 21.54
N ILE A 411 20.69 0.46 21.08
CA ILE A 411 20.18 -0.05 19.80
C ILE A 411 20.99 0.58 18.66
N ARG A 412 21.18 1.90 18.63
CA ARG A 412 21.94 2.61 17.58
C ARG A 412 23.37 2.07 17.39
N ARG A 413 24.02 1.60 18.46
CA ARG A 413 25.36 0.99 18.36
C ARG A 413 25.35 -0.37 17.63
N ARG A 414 24.20 -1.03 17.49
CA ARG A 414 24.07 -2.39 16.96
C ARG A 414 23.27 -2.49 15.67
N MET A 415 22.33 -1.58 15.47
CA MET A 415 21.38 -1.56 14.35
C MET A 415 21.36 -0.16 13.73
N ALA A 416 21.74 -0.06 12.47
CA ALA A 416 21.70 1.21 11.73
C ALA A 416 20.27 1.61 11.40
N VAL A 417 19.42 0.64 11.08
CA VAL A 417 18.00 0.81 10.78
C VAL A 417 17.21 -0.20 11.60
N VAL A 418 16.13 0.27 12.24
CA VAL A 418 15.26 -0.55 13.08
C VAL A 418 13.89 -0.65 12.40
N PRO A 419 13.50 -1.80 11.86
CA PRO A 419 12.16 -1.95 11.28
C PRO A 419 11.11 -2.05 12.40
N ALA A 420 9.94 -1.48 12.15
CA ALA A 420 8.81 -1.60 13.11
C ALA A 420 8.35 -3.06 13.28
N VAL A 421 8.51 -3.88 12.24
CA VAL A 421 7.98 -5.25 12.18
C VAL A 421 6.49 -5.25 12.53
N MET A 422 5.73 -4.64 11.64
CA MET A 422 4.29 -4.42 11.85
C MET A 422 3.50 -5.72 11.81
N ASP A 423 2.54 -5.83 12.73
CA ASP A 423 1.61 -6.96 12.81
C ASP A 423 0.18 -6.46 13.03
N TYR A 424 -0.79 -7.30 12.70
CA TYR A 424 -2.22 -7.05 12.84
C TYR A 424 -2.81 -7.93 13.94
N GLU A 425 -3.80 -7.39 14.65
CA GLU A 425 -4.60 -8.10 15.64
C GLU A 425 -6.07 -7.63 15.50
N GLY A 426 -6.88 -8.41 14.74
CA GLY A 426 -8.30 -8.14 14.61
C GLY A 426 -9.04 -8.43 15.92
N GLU A 427 -9.75 -7.42 16.46
CA GLU A 427 -10.35 -7.46 17.77
C GLU A 427 -11.74 -6.87 17.78
N LEU A 428 -12.46 -7.11 18.89
CA LEU A 428 -13.69 -6.42 19.23
C LEU A 428 -13.40 -5.34 20.28
N ALA A 429 -13.95 -4.15 20.11
CA ALA A 429 -14.00 -3.12 21.14
C ALA A 429 -15.36 -3.14 21.84
N VAL A 430 -15.34 -3.10 23.17
CA VAL A 430 -16.49 -2.87 24.04
C VAL A 430 -16.44 -1.41 24.49
N VAL A 431 -17.50 -0.66 24.22
CA VAL A 431 -17.57 0.79 24.41
C VAL A 431 -18.63 1.12 25.46
N ALA A 432 -18.26 1.79 26.54
CA ALA A 432 -19.23 2.29 27.50
C ALA A 432 -19.99 3.50 26.89
N LEU A 433 -21.29 3.36 26.69
CA LEU A 433 -22.18 4.40 26.15
C LEU A 433 -22.88 5.21 27.26
N GLY A 434 -22.70 4.81 28.51
CA GLY A 434 -23.17 5.43 29.74
C GLY A 434 -22.33 4.98 30.92
N ASP A 435 -22.69 5.39 32.13
CA ASP A 435 -22.08 4.89 33.35
C ASP A 435 -22.48 3.43 33.58
N ILE A 436 -21.56 2.61 34.03
CA ILE A 436 -21.75 1.17 34.18
C ILE A 436 -22.03 0.84 35.63
N ASP A 437 -23.18 0.18 35.86
CA ASP A 437 -23.52 -0.44 37.14
C ASP A 437 -22.83 -1.81 37.23
N ASP A 438 -21.76 -1.88 37.96
CA ASP A 438 -20.94 -3.09 38.10
C ASP A 438 -21.66 -4.21 38.85
N GLU A 439 -22.50 -3.88 39.86
CA GLU A 439 -23.28 -4.86 40.63
C GLU A 439 -24.39 -5.41 39.75
N GLY A 440 -25.11 -4.57 39.04
CA GLY A 440 -26.11 -4.97 38.07
C GLY A 440 -25.52 -5.83 36.96
N LEU A 441 -24.36 -5.45 36.40
CA LEU A 441 -23.68 -6.29 35.39
C LEU A 441 -23.31 -7.68 35.94
N ALA A 442 -22.78 -7.75 37.16
CA ALA A 442 -22.43 -9.01 37.81
C ALA A 442 -23.68 -9.86 38.10
N ALA A 443 -24.84 -9.24 38.32
CA ALA A 443 -26.15 -9.89 38.46
C ALA A 443 -26.82 -10.25 37.11
N GLY A 444 -26.14 -9.98 35.97
CA GLY A 444 -26.65 -10.28 34.63
C GLY A 444 -27.60 -9.22 34.05
N VAL A 445 -27.63 -8.02 34.63
CA VAL A 445 -28.43 -6.90 34.11
C VAL A 445 -27.68 -6.26 32.94
N ALA A 446 -28.38 -6.05 31.82
CA ALA A 446 -27.80 -5.39 30.65
C ALA A 446 -27.37 -3.97 31.01
N GLN A 447 -26.18 -3.60 30.53
CA GLN A 447 -25.56 -2.30 30.71
C GLN A 447 -25.43 -1.58 29.39
N PRO A 448 -25.33 -0.25 29.35
CA PRO A 448 -25.25 0.54 28.14
C PRO A 448 -23.86 0.41 27.47
N PHE A 449 -23.57 -0.76 26.94
CA PHE A 449 -22.40 -1.02 26.12
C PHE A 449 -22.75 -1.06 24.64
N GLY A 450 -21.83 -0.57 23.82
CA GLY A 450 -21.79 -0.80 22.40
C GLY A 450 -20.55 -1.58 21.98
N LEU A 451 -20.53 -2.02 20.73
CA LEU A 451 -19.47 -2.85 20.16
C LEU A 451 -18.96 -2.28 18.85
N ALA A 452 -17.66 -2.43 18.58
CA ALA A 452 -17.05 -1.99 17.32
C ALA A 452 -15.91 -2.92 16.90
N ALA A 453 -15.78 -3.19 15.58
CA ALA A 453 -14.61 -3.88 15.03
C ALA A 453 -13.38 -2.98 15.11
N CYS A 454 -12.22 -3.53 15.49
CA CYS A 454 -10.97 -2.77 15.53
C CYS A 454 -9.78 -3.65 15.16
N ASN A 455 -8.64 -2.98 14.92
CA ASN A 455 -7.35 -3.62 14.66
C ASN A 455 -6.32 -3.06 15.64
N ASP A 456 -5.81 -3.89 16.56
CA ASP A 456 -4.77 -3.51 17.52
C ASP A 456 -3.38 -3.67 16.89
N LEU A 457 -3.03 -2.74 15.99
CA LEU A 457 -1.75 -2.75 15.30
C LEU A 457 -0.57 -2.71 16.28
N THR A 458 0.46 -3.50 15.95
CA THR A 458 1.59 -3.75 16.84
C THR A 458 2.92 -3.61 16.11
N ALA A 459 3.84 -2.80 16.67
CA ALA A 459 5.24 -2.74 16.28
C ALA A 459 6.03 -3.79 17.08
N ARG A 460 6.12 -5.04 16.56
CA ARG A 460 6.67 -6.20 17.29
C ARG A 460 8.11 -6.01 17.77
N ILE A 461 8.88 -5.15 17.13
CA ILE A 461 10.26 -4.87 17.55
C ILE A 461 10.31 -4.31 18.97
N CYS A 462 9.37 -3.47 19.37
CA CYS A 462 9.30 -2.94 20.73
C CYS A 462 9.03 -4.05 21.75
N GLN A 463 8.13 -4.99 21.42
CA GLN A 463 7.87 -6.15 22.28
C GLN A 463 9.11 -7.03 22.44
N ALA A 464 9.88 -7.26 21.36
CA ALA A 464 11.08 -8.09 21.38
C ALA A 464 12.14 -7.54 22.35
N PHE A 465 12.28 -6.22 22.46
CA PHE A 465 13.19 -5.60 23.44
C PHE A 465 12.69 -5.73 24.88
N GLY A 466 11.39 -5.89 25.10
CA GLY A 466 10.77 -6.04 26.43
C GLY A 466 10.66 -7.48 26.91
N GLU A 467 10.90 -8.46 26.04
CA GLU A 467 10.72 -9.87 26.39
C GLU A 467 11.77 -10.35 27.43
N GLY A 468 11.28 -10.81 28.58
CA GLY A 468 12.12 -11.22 29.71
C GLY A 468 12.57 -10.09 30.62
N MET A 469 12.08 -8.86 30.42
CA MET A 469 12.30 -7.72 31.31
C MET A 469 11.32 -7.76 32.51
N ALA A 470 11.63 -6.99 33.54
CA ALA A 470 10.82 -6.95 34.77
C ALA A 470 9.39 -6.43 34.55
N ASN A 471 9.20 -5.52 33.56
CA ASN A 471 7.90 -4.96 33.20
C ASN A 471 7.65 -5.10 31.69
N PRO A 472 7.30 -6.30 31.18
CA PRO A 472 7.06 -6.50 29.76
C PRO A 472 5.81 -5.74 29.26
N GLN A 473 4.82 -5.46 30.14
CA GLN A 473 3.60 -4.72 29.78
C GLN A 473 3.88 -3.30 29.31
N ALA A 474 4.92 -2.63 29.85
CA ALA A 474 5.33 -1.31 29.37
C ALA A 474 5.80 -1.33 27.91
N TYR A 475 6.49 -2.38 27.49
CA TYR A 475 6.91 -2.57 26.10
C TYR A 475 5.74 -2.97 25.20
N TRP A 476 4.73 -3.67 25.72
CA TRP A 476 3.51 -3.97 24.98
C TRP A 476 2.71 -2.68 24.74
N ALA A 477 2.55 -1.86 25.78
CA ALA A 477 1.92 -0.55 25.64
C ALA A 477 2.68 0.34 24.64
N CYS A 478 4.00 0.38 24.71
CA CYS A 478 4.87 1.08 23.76
C CYS A 478 4.62 0.58 22.31
N ALA A 479 4.68 -0.74 22.09
CA ALA A 479 4.51 -1.36 20.78
C ALA A 479 3.17 -1.04 20.11
N LYS A 480 2.15 -0.73 20.88
CA LYS A 480 0.76 -0.55 20.46
C LYS A 480 0.25 0.90 20.58
N SER A 481 1.11 1.86 20.91
CA SER A 481 0.71 3.25 21.22
C SER A 481 1.20 4.31 20.22
N PHE A 482 1.54 3.93 18.99
CA PHE A 482 1.83 4.88 17.92
C PHE A 482 0.54 5.51 17.38
N VAL A 483 0.70 6.60 16.62
CA VAL A 483 -0.43 7.35 16.06
C VAL A 483 -1.28 6.44 15.17
N ARG A 484 -2.61 6.43 15.39
CA ARG A 484 -3.61 5.64 14.64
C ARG A 484 -3.41 4.11 14.71
N PHE A 485 -2.72 3.60 15.73
CA PHE A 485 -2.51 2.15 15.92
C PHE A 485 -3.75 1.41 16.46
N LEU A 486 -4.89 2.09 16.52
CA LEU A 486 -6.20 1.48 16.74
C LEU A 486 -7.18 2.00 15.66
N PRO A 487 -7.01 1.54 14.40
CA PRO A 487 -8.08 1.67 13.42
C PRO A 487 -9.33 0.96 13.97
N ILE A 488 -10.45 1.64 13.97
CA ILE A 488 -11.70 1.14 14.54
C ILE A 488 -12.87 1.57 13.65
N ALA A 489 -13.95 0.81 13.63
CA ALA A 489 -15.14 1.12 12.84
C ALA A 489 -15.62 2.56 13.10
N ASP A 490 -16.14 3.22 12.09
CA ASP A 490 -16.59 4.62 12.15
C ASP A 490 -17.84 4.82 13.02
N ARG A 491 -18.52 3.74 13.40
CA ARG A 491 -19.73 3.69 14.22
C ARG A 491 -19.63 2.63 15.29
N VAL A 492 -20.42 2.81 16.34
CA VAL A 492 -20.59 1.83 17.41
C VAL A 492 -21.93 1.14 17.22
N TRP A 493 -21.94 -0.17 17.17
CA TRP A 493 -23.18 -0.94 17.25
C TRP A 493 -23.69 -0.95 18.70
N ALA A 494 -24.87 -0.40 18.93
CA ALA A 494 -25.51 -0.25 20.24
C ALA A 494 -26.80 -1.09 20.27
N PRO A 495 -26.76 -2.36 20.73
CA PRO A 495 -27.95 -3.17 20.87
C PRO A 495 -28.99 -2.51 21.76
N GLU A 496 -30.26 -2.56 21.38
CA GLU A 496 -31.36 -2.01 22.17
C GLU A 496 -31.39 -2.61 23.58
N GLY A 497 -31.47 -1.75 24.60
CA GLY A 497 -31.42 -2.18 25.99
C GLY A 497 -30.01 -2.51 26.52
N GLY A 498 -28.97 -2.38 25.73
CA GLY A 498 -27.58 -2.69 26.11
C GLY A 498 -27.26 -4.18 26.10
N ILE A 499 -26.15 -4.57 26.73
CA ILE A 499 -25.72 -5.98 26.84
C ILE A 499 -25.30 -6.36 28.25
N ALA A 500 -25.61 -7.59 28.67
CA ALA A 500 -25.07 -8.24 29.87
C ALA A 500 -23.95 -9.25 29.56
N LYS A 501 -23.83 -9.65 28.28
CA LYS A 501 -22.78 -10.54 27.75
C LYS A 501 -22.41 -10.13 26.33
N ILE A 502 -21.18 -10.39 25.94
CA ILE A 502 -20.73 -10.18 24.55
C ILE A 502 -21.52 -11.17 23.67
N PRO A 503 -22.24 -10.70 22.64
CA PRO A 503 -22.94 -11.57 21.70
C PRO A 503 -21.94 -12.37 20.84
N GLU A 504 -22.40 -13.51 20.30
CA GLU A 504 -21.59 -14.30 19.38
C GLU A 504 -21.44 -13.55 18.04
N LEU A 505 -20.22 -13.13 17.73
CA LEU A 505 -19.83 -12.46 16.50
C LEU A 505 -18.64 -13.19 15.88
N THR A 506 -18.62 -13.25 14.55
CA THR A 506 -17.45 -13.72 13.80
C THR A 506 -16.52 -12.55 13.56
N LEU A 507 -15.24 -12.72 13.88
CA LEU A 507 -14.14 -11.80 13.61
C LEU A 507 -13.32 -12.33 12.45
N THR A 508 -13.26 -11.58 11.35
CA THR A 508 -12.45 -11.94 10.19
C THR A 508 -11.45 -10.84 9.89
N THR A 509 -10.16 -11.18 9.79
CA THR A 509 -9.11 -10.25 9.37
C THR A 509 -8.56 -10.67 8.02
N ARG A 510 -8.49 -9.73 7.07
CA ARG A 510 -7.89 -9.91 5.75
C ARG A 510 -6.73 -8.95 5.56
N VAL A 511 -5.65 -9.45 4.96
CA VAL A 511 -4.52 -8.63 4.52
C VAL A 511 -4.43 -8.72 3.00
N ASN A 512 -4.50 -7.57 2.33
CA ASN A 512 -4.50 -7.47 0.86
C ASN A 512 -5.56 -8.37 0.18
N GLY A 513 -6.71 -8.56 0.85
CA GLY A 513 -7.81 -9.40 0.40
C GLY A 513 -7.73 -10.88 0.82
N GLU A 514 -6.58 -11.35 1.32
CA GLU A 514 -6.42 -12.72 1.83
C GLU A 514 -6.84 -12.82 3.29
N GLU A 515 -7.66 -13.82 3.63
CA GLU A 515 -8.06 -14.11 5.00
C GLU A 515 -6.87 -14.64 5.82
N ARG A 516 -6.63 -14.00 6.97
CA ARG A 516 -5.52 -14.29 7.88
C ARG A 516 -6.00 -14.76 9.26
N GLN A 517 -7.08 -14.17 9.77
CA GLN A 517 -7.72 -14.58 11.01
C GLN A 517 -9.20 -14.87 10.77
N HIS A 518 -9.70 -15.89 11.46
CA HIS A 518 -11.10 -16.24 11.50
C HIS A 518 -11.40 -16.79 12.90
N GLY A 519 -12.13 -16.03 13.71
CA GLY A 519 -12.44 -16.38 15.08
C GLY A 519 -13.86 -16.01 15.47
N SER A 520 -14.27 -16.42 16.65
CA SER A 520 -15.59 -16.09 17.21
C SER A 520 -15.46 -15.57 18.63
N THR A 521 -16.25 -14.56 18.98
CA THR A 521 -16.32 -14.04 20.36
C THR A 521 -16.79 -15.09 21.38
N LYS A 522 -17.41 -16.19 20.94
CA LYS A 522 -17.76 -17.34 21.83
C LYS A 522 -16.51 -18.03 22.39
N ASP A 523 -15.34 -17.88 21.72
CA ASP A 523 -14.08 -18.51 22.13
C ASP A 523 -13.30 -17.64 23.13
N LEU A 524 -13.88 -16.49 23.56
CA LEU A 524 -13.37 -15.70 24.66
C LEU A 524 -13.39 -16.52 25.97
N MET A 525 -12.25 -16.53 26.67
CA MET A 525 -12.12 -17.25 27.95
C MET A 525 -12.73 -16.49 29.14
N TYR A 526 -13.05 -15.22 28.94
CA TYR A 526 -13.55 -14.31 29.96
C TYR A 526 -14.90 -13.71 29.54
N ASP A 527 -15.85 -13.70 30.45
CA ASP A 527 -17.15 -13.05 30.25
C ASP A 527 -17.05 -11.52 30.39
N LEU A 528 -18.11 -10.80 30.02
CA LEU A 528 -18.14 -9.34 30.07
C LEU A 528 -17.89 -8.78 31.49
N PRO A 529 -18.50 -9.35 32.59
CA PRO A 529 -18.20 -8.91 33.96
C PRO A 529 -16.72 -9.05 34.33
N ALA A 530 -16.06 -10.14 33.93
CA ALA A 530 -14.64 -10.35 34.19
C ALA A 530 -13.77 -9.34 33.44
N ILE A 531 -14.07 -9.09 32.16
CA ILE A 531 -13.41 -8.08 31.32
C ILE A 531 -13.54 -6.68 31.94
N VAL A 532 -14.74 -6.29 32.35
CA VAL A 532 -15.02 -4.98 32.98
C VAL A 532 -14.27 -4.85 34.32
N ARG A 533 -14.23 -5.91 35.14
CA ARG A 533 -13.50 -5.93 36.41
C ARG A 533 -12.01 -5.66 36.21
N VAL A 534 -11.39 -6.28 35.19
CA VAL A 534 -9.97 -6.07 34.86
C VAL A 534 -9.75 -4.64 34.38
N ALA A 535 -10.61 -4.12 33.51
CA ALA A 535 -10.53 -2.74 33.03
C ALA A 535 -10.65 -1.71 34.16
N ARG A 536 -11.58 -1.92 35.11
CA ARG A 536 -11.69 -1.10 36.32
C ARG A 536 -10.42 -1.11 37.16
N GLY A 537 -9.83 -2.30 37.35
CA GLY A 537 -8.56 -2.44 38.07
C GLY A 537 -7.45 -1.62 37.43
N GLN A 538 -7.38 -1.62 36.09
CA GLN A 538 -6.41 -0.85 35.32
C GLN A 538 -6.67 0.67 35.40
N LEU A 539 -7.95 1.09 35.41
CA LEU A 539 -8.36 2.50 35.47
C LEU A 539 -8.36 3.07 36.90
N GLY A 540 -8.44 2.22 37.94
CA GLY A 540 -8.62 2.62 39.32
C GLY A 540 -10.00 3.26 39.63
N ARG A 541 -10.99 3.09 38.74
CA ARG A 541 -12.35 3.63 38.84
C ARG A 541 -13.34 2.78 38.06
N SER A 542 -14.63 2.97 38.27
CA SER A 542 -15.69 2.41 37.42
C SER A 542 -15.65 3.00 36.03
N LEU A 543 -16.17 2.24 35.04
CA LEU A 543 -16.27 2.69 33.67
C LEU A 543 -17.31 3.79 33.53
N VAL A 544 -16.97 4.81 32.75
CA VAL A 544 -17.86 5.90 32.39
C VAL A 544 -18.03 5.98 30.88
N ARG A 545 -19.03 6.75 30.43
CA ARG A 545 -19.28 6.96 29.00
C ARG A 545 -18.00 7.42 28.27
N GLY A 546 -17.62 6.68 27.23
CA GLY A 546 -16.43 6.93 26.42
C GLY A 546 -15.20 6.08 26.80
N ASP A 547 -15.28 5.22 27.84
CA ASP A 547 -14.25 4.23 28.07
C ASP A 547 -14.38 3.08 27.06
N VAL A 548 -13.24 2.65 26.53
CA VAL A 548 -13.13 1.58 25.52
C VAL A 548 -12.28 0.44 26.06
N ILE A 549 -12.76 -0.78 25.90
CA ILE A 549 -11.99 -1.99 26.19
C ILE A 549 -11.82 -2.76 24.89
N ILE A 550 -10.60 -3.06 24.46
CA ILE A 550 -10.34 -3.97 23.35
C ILE A 550 -10.03 -5.35 23.88
N THR A 551 -10.67 -6.36 23.27
CA THR A 551 -10.88 -7.68 23.90
C THR A 551 -9.75 -8.67 23.70
N GLY A 552 -8.68 -8.30 23.01
CA GLY A 552 -7.66 -9.24 22.53
C GLY A 552 -8.09 -9.93 21.23
N THR A 553 -7.13 -10.58 20.59
CA THR A 553 -7.25 -11.14 19.25
C THR A 553 -7.35 -12.67 19.24
N PRO A 554 -8.14 -13.31 18.33
CA PRO A 554 -8.07 -14.74 18.09
C PRO A 554 -6.73 -15.14 17.44
N SER A 555 -6.51 -16.44 17.23
CA SER A 555 -5.32 -16.96 16.53
C SER A 555 -5.22 -16.43 15.10
N GLY A 556 -4.02 -16.51 14.52
CA GLY A 556 -3.80 -16.14 13.12
C GLY A 556 -3.09 -14.81 12.92
N ILE A 557 -2.44 -14.26 13.94
CA ILE A 557 -1.56 -13.09 13.81
C ILE A 557 -0.39 -13.35 12.84
N GLY A 558 0.23 -12.29 12.31
CA GLY A 558 1.35 -12.41 11.36
C GLY A 558 2.60 -13.04 11.96
N MET A 559 2.86 -12.78 13.25
CA MET A 559 4.01 -13.35 13.97
C MET A 559 3.75 -14.77 14.45
N ARG A 560 3.90 -15.76 13.56
CA ARG A 560 3.76 -17.18 13.90
C ARG A 560 5.12 -17.86 14.03
N LEU A 561 5.36 -18.44 15.20
CA LEU A 561 6.55 -19.27 15.43
C LEU A 561 6.14 -20.75 15.43
N ASN A 562 6.76 -21.56 14.57
CA ASN A 562 6.65 -23.01 14.68
C ASN A 562 7.29 -23.50 16.00
N ALA A 563 6.95 -24.71 16.45
CA ALA A 563 7.39 -25.25 17.73
C ALA A 563 8.92 -25.20 17.92
N ILE A 564 9.69 -25.44 16.85
CA ILE A 564 11.18 -25.42 16.88
C ILE A 564 11.69 -24.00 17.10
N ARG A 565 11.19 -23.02 16.31
CA ARG A 565 11.59 -21.61 16.43
C ARG A 565 11.18 -21.03 17.79
N ARG A 566 10.01 -21.41 18.31
CA ARG A 566 9.53 -21.03 19.66
C ARG A 566 10.46 -21.56 20.75
N ARG A 567 10.88 -22.83 20.67
CA ARG A 567 11.83 -23.42 21.62
C ARG A 567 13.18 -22.70 21.58
N PHE A 568 13.66 -22.35 20.38
CA PHE A 568 14.87 -21.56 20.20
C PHE A 568 14.73 -20.16 20.80
N ALA A 569 13.63 -19.45 20.52
CA ALA A 569 13.37 -18.09 21.05
C ALA A 569 13.38 -18.07 22.59
N LYS A 570 12.81 -19.11 23.25
CA LYS A 570 12.83 -19.24 24.72
C LYS A 570 14.24 -19.46 25.30
N LEU A 571 15.17 -20.04 24.53
CA LEU A 571 16.56 -20.27 24.97
C LEU A 571 17.44 -19.02 24.83
N VAL A 572 17.05 -18.07 23.99
CA VAL A 572 17.79 -16.82 23.76
C VAL A 572 17.43 -15.83 24.86
N LYS A 573 18.35 -15.57 25.80
CA LYS A 573 18.15 -14.61 26.89
C LYS A 573 18.48 -13.16 26.48
N ASP A 574 19.38 -12.97 25.51
CA ASP A 574 19.82 -11.65 25.05
C ASP A 574 18.74 -11.00 24.15
N ARG A 575 18.21 -9.85 24.58
CA ARG A 575 17.14 -9.12 23.86
C ARG A 575 17.54 -8.63 22.46
N PHE A 576 18.81 -8.34 22.24
CA PHE A 576 19.30 -7.93 20.92
C PHE A 576 19.36 -9.11 19.95
N ARG A 577 19.72 -10.30 20.44
CA ARG A 577 19.62 -11.53 19.63
C ARG A 577 18.16 -11.88 19.31
N LYS A 578 17.23 -11.62 20.22
CA LYS A 578 15.79 -11.76 19.94
C LYS A 578 15.33 -10.78 18.86
N ALA A 579 15.74 -9.51 18.95
CA ALA A 579 15.47 -8.51 17.93
C ALA A 579 16.09 -8.89 16.57
N ASP A 580 17.36 -9.32 16.53
CA ASP A 580 18.01 -9.82 15.30
C ASP A 580 17.26 -11.02 14.70
N PHE A 581 16.77 -11.95 15.53
CA PHE A 581 15.96 -13.08 15.09
C PHE A 581 14.62 -12.62 14.50
N LEU A 582 13.95 -11.68 15.15
CA LEU A 582 12.69 -11.11 14.67
C LEU A 582 12.86 -10.38 13.33
N VAL A 583 13.91 -9.55 13.19
CA VAL A 583 14.25 -8.88 11.92
C VAL A 583 14.55 -9.89 10.83
N SER A 584 15.27 -10.97 11.16
CA SER A 584 15.56 -12.04 10.19
C SER A 584 14.29 -12.79 9.75
N MET A 585 13.33 -12.95 10.64
CA MET A 585 12.03 -13.53 10.32
C MET A 585 11.21 -12.58 9.45
N TYR A 586 11.18 -11.29 9.80
CA TYR A 586 10.49 -10.25 9.03
C TYR A 586 11.01 -10.16 7.60
N ALA A 587 12.33 -10.23 7.41
CA ALA A 587 12.95 -10.19 6.08
C ALA A 587 12.35 -11.21 5.11
N THR A 588 11.97 -12.39 5.58
CA THR A 588 11.47 -13.50 4.75
C THR A 588 9.98 -13.78 4.91
N SER A 589 9.27 -13.04 5.77
CA SER A 589 7.84 -13.25 6.04
C SER A 589 6.97 -12.50 5.02
N SER A 590 5.95 -13.17 4.52
CA SER A 590 4.82 -12.57 3.80
C SER A 590 3.59 -12.33 4.71
N ALA A 591 3.69 -12.70 5.98
CA ALA A 591 2.59 -12.56 6.94
C ALA A 591 2.67 -11.26 7.75
N LEU A 592 3.88 -10.71 7.95
CA LEU A 592 4.10 -9.44 8.63
C LEU A 592 3.91 -8.28 7.67
N LEU A 593 3.36 -7.19 8.18
CA LEU A 593 2.92 -6.05 7.37
C LEU A 593 4.07 -5.10 7.00
N ARG A 594 3.92 -4.47 5.83
CA ARG A 594 4.78 -3.41 5.32
C ARG A 594 3.97 -2.21 4.87
N PRO A 595 4.56 -1.01 4.73
CA PRO A 595 3.90 0.10 4.06
C PRO A 595 3.29 -0.30 2.71
N GLY A 596 2.08 0.15 2.45
CA GLY A 596 1.25 -0.24 1.30
C GLY A 596 0.24 -1.35 1.59
N ASP A 597 0.49 -2.23 2.58
CA ASP A 597 -0.44 -3.29 2.93
C ASP A 597 -1.77 -2.72 3.47
N VAL A 598 -2.85 -3.41 3.14
CA VAL A 598 -4.20 -3.09 3.59
C VAL A 598 -4.71 -4.20 4.49
N VAL A 599 -5.12 -3.84 5.70
CA VAL A 599 -5.74 -4.75 6.67
C VAL A 599 -7.22 -4.38 6.81
N GLU A 600 -8.09 -5.37 6.67
CA GLU A 600 -9.52 -5.23 6.88
C GLU A 600 -9.95 -6.14 8.03
N VAL A 601 -10.64 -5.58 9.03
CA VAL A 601 -11.27 -6.33 10.12
C VAL A 601 -12.78 -6.18 10.01
N ASP A 602 -13.49 -7.30 9.99
CA ASP A 602 -14.94 -7.37 9.91
C ASP A 602 -15.47 -8.16 11.12
N ALA A 603 -16.35 -7.55 11.90
CA ALA A 603 -17.02 -8.15 13.05
C ALA A 603 -18.55 -8.18 12.86
N GLY A 604 -19.04 -8.27 11.63
CA GLY A 604 -20.46 -8.35 11.31
C GLY A 604 -21.25 -7.13 11.80
N LEU A 605 -22.17 -7.33 12.77
CA LEU A 605 -22.98 -6.24 13.33
C LEU A 605 -22.14 -5.16 14.01
N ALA A 606 -20.99 -5.49 14.58
CA ALA A 606 -20.08 -4.52 15.19
C ALA A 606 -19.25 -3.71 14.15
N GLY A 607 -19.59 -3.84 12.87
CA GLY A 607 -19.04 -3.05 11.81
C GLY A 607 -17.74 -3.60 11.23
N ARG A 608 -17.10 -2.76 10.40
CA ARG A 608 -15.87 -3.08 9.67
C ARG A 608 -14.94 -1.88 9.66
N VAL A 609 -13.65 -2.15 9.70
CA VAL A 609 -12.61 -1.15 9.51
C VAL A 609 -11.58 -1.62 8.47
N ARG A 610 -11.13 -0.70 7.63
CA ARG A 610 -10.03 -0.88 6.69
C ARG A 610 -8.90 0.06 7.07
N ALA A 611 -7.69 -0.47 7.16
CA ALA A 611 -6.49 0.31 7.45
C ALA A 611 -5.44 0.07 6.36
N ARG A 612 -4.91 1.14 5.76
CA ARG A 612 -3.71 1.08 4.91
C ARG A 612 -2.51 1.55 5.71
N LEU A 613 -1.45 0.76 5.71
CA LEU A 613 -0.17 1.18 6.25
C LEU A 613 0.50 2.13 5.26
N THR A 614 0.97 3.28 5.75
CA THR A 614 1.59 4.33 4.93
C THR A 614 3.02 4.63 5.38
N VAL A 615 3.75 5.38 4.55
CA VAL A 615 5.09 5.88 4.84
C VAL A 615 5.04 7.20 5.57
#